data_a26a3925e5137c3bf3598ca1ff364fcd
#
_entry.id   a26a3925e5137c3bf3598ca1ff364fcd
#
_cell.length_a   1.000
_cell.length_b   1.000
_cell.length_c   1.000
_cell.angle_alpha   90.00
_cell.angle_beta   90.00
_cell.angle_gamma   90.00
#
_symmetry.space_group_name_H-M   'P 1'
#
loop_
_entity.id
_entity.type
_entity.pdbx_description
1 polymer ?
#
loop_
_entity_poly.entity_id
_entity_poly.type
_entity_poly.pdbx_seq_one_letter_code
_entity_poly.pdbx_strand_id
1 'polypeptide(L)'
;MFRSLYTAASGMMAQQMNLDNIANNLSNSSTAGFRRRRLQFQDLLYQNLVMPGAAATQQTTVVAGLQIGLGTRAAASEIVQMQGDYSMTGNPLDLTVQGQGFFQVTLPSGETAYTRSGAFHLDAQGNVVTSEGNPIEPSITIPNGATSITIGSDGTVSVTTPGQQAAQQVGSIQLALFPNPGGLNSVGKNLFLATTASGDPILGTPGGSEGLGTIEQGVLEQSNVNVVEEFVQMILAQRSYEANSRVVQAADQMFQTLNGLGR
;
A
#
# COMPACT_ATOMS: atom_id res chain seq x y z
N MET A 1 -30.56 -22.23 8.79
CA MET A 1 -30.92 -20.88 8.34
C MET A 1 -30.08 -19.77 9.00
N PHE A 2 -29.96 -19.67 10.34
CA PHE A 2 -29.12 -18.64 10.97
C PHE A 2 -27.65 -18.66 10.50
N ARG A 3 -27.09 -19.83 10.23
CA ARG A 3 -25.72 -19.95 9.71
C ARG A 3 -25.55 -19.33 8.33
N SER A 4 -26.50 -19.58 7.42
CA SER A 4 -26.44 -19.00 6.06
C SER A 4 -26.52 -17.48 6.09
N LEU A 5 -27.32 -16.90 6.99
CA LEU A 5 -27.38 -15.47 7.22
C LEU A 5 -26.05 -14.92 7.76
N TYR A 6 -25.45 -15.62 8.73
CA TYR A 6 -24.15 -15.21 9.28
C TYR A 6 -23.05 -15.28 8.24
N THR A 7 -22.99 -16.36 7.47
CA THR A 7 -22.00 -16.53 6.38
C THR A 7 -22.20 -15.47 5.29
N ALA A 8 -23.44 -15.18 4.89
CA ALA A 8 -23.73 -14.13 3.92
C ALA A 8 -23.39 -12.73 4.46
N ALA A 9 -23.68 -12.47 5.74
CA ALA A 9 -23.33 -11.19 6.38
C ALA A 9 -21.82 -10.98 6.46
N SER A 10 -21.05 -12.02 6.84
CA SER A 10 -19.57 -11.94 6.83
C SER A 10 -19.02 -11.73 5.43
N GLY A 11 -19.61 -12.37 4.41
CA GLY A 11 -19.26 -12.17 3.00
C GLY A 11 -19.57 -10.74 2.52
N MET A 12 -20.71 -10.17 2.88
CA MET A 12 -21.05 -8.78 2.56
C MET A 12 -20.08 -7.79 3.23
N MET A 13 -19.76 -7.99 4.51
CA MET A 13 -18.78 -7.15 5.21
C MET A 13 -17.40 -7.23 4.57
N ALA A 14 -16.96 -8.40 4.18
CA ALA A 14 -15.70 -8.59 3.47
C ALA A 14 -15.69 -7.86 2.12
N GLN A 15 -16.78 -7.96 1.34
CA GLN A 15 -16.88 -7.26 0.05
C GLN A 15 -17.00 -5.75 0.21
N GLN A 16 -17.63 -5.25 1.26
CA GLN A 16 -17.66 -3.83 1.58
C GLN A 16 -16.26 -3.29 1.85
N MET A 17 -15.46 -3.96 2.70
CA MET A 17 -14.06 -3.58 2.94
C MET A 17 -13.24 -3.61 1.65
N ASN A 18 -13.49 -4.58 0.76
CA ASN A 18 -12.83 -4.66 -0.54
C ASN A 18 -13.19 -3.47 -1.43
N LEU A 19 -14.46 -3.09 -1.49
CA LEU A 19 -14.93 -1.91 -2.22
C LEU A 19 -14.29 -0.63 -1.68
N ASP A 20 -14.20 -0.47 -0.37
CA ASP A 20 -13.54 0.68 0.27
C ASP A 20 -12.06 0.76 -0.10
N ASN A 21 -11.38 -0.40 -0.12
CA ASN A 21 -9.97 -0.47 -0.52
C ASN A 21 -9.77 -0.14 -2.01
N ILE A 22 -10.61 -0.68 -2.91
CA ILE A 22 -10.58 -0.38 -4.34
C ILE A 22 -10.87 1.10 -4.59
N ALA A 23 -11.86 1.68 -3.90
CA ALA A 23 -12.19 3.10 -4.00
C ALA A 23 -11.01 3.98 -3.53
N ASN A 24 -10.31 3.60 -2.47
CA ASN A 24 -9.10 4.27 -2.02
C ASN A 24 -7.97 4.18 -3.06
N ASN A 25 -7.73 2.99 -3.65
CA ASN A 25 -6.74 2.84 -4.73
C ASN A 25 -7.09 3.74 -5.91
N LEU A 26 -8.35 3.73 -6.36
CA LEU A 26 -8.80 4.51 -7.49
C LEU A 26 -8.69 6.02 -7.26
N SER A 27 -9.04 6.51 -6.07
CA SER A 27 -8.92 7.92 -5.72
C SER A 27 -7.47 8.41 -5.71
N ASN A 28 -6.50 7.50 -5.45
CA ASN A 28 -5.08 7.77 -5.43
C ASN A 28 -4.33 7.34 -6.70
N SER A 29 -5.05 7.07 -7.80
CA SER A 29 -4.44 6.67 -9.07
C SER A 29 -3.55 7.76 -9.69
N SER A 30 -3.81 9.04 -9.39
CA SER A 30 -3.01 10.19 -9.85
C SER A 30 -2.04 10.71 -8.78
N THR A 31 -1.94 10.07 -7.62
CA THR A 31 -1.06 10.50 -6.53
C THR A 31 0.35 9.97 -6.76
N ALA A 32 1.35 10.85 -6.90
CA ALA A 32 2.74 10.48 -7.12
C ALA A 32 3.28 9.64 -5.96
N GLY A 33 3.94 8.50 -6.28
CA GLY A 33 4.53 7.59 -5.30
C GLY A 33 3.52 6.80 -4.47
N PHE A 34 2.22 6.84 -4.81
CA PHE A 34 1.21 6.01 -4.14
C PHE A 34 1.41 4.54 -4.47
N ARG A 35 1.26 3.69 -3.47
CA ARG A 35 1.29 2.23 -3.57
C ARG A 35 -0.08 1.66 -3.32
N ARG A 36 -0.62 0.89 -4.29
CA ARG A 36 -1.93 0.25 -4.13
C ARG A 36 -1.92 -0.73 -2.97
N ARG A 37 -3.08 -0.86 -2.33
CA ARG A 37 -3.29 -1.83 -1.27
C ARG A 37 -4.16 -2.97 -1.76
N ARG A 38 -3.88 -4.17 -1.25
CA ARG A 38 -4.67 -5.36 -1.51
C ARG A 38 -5.12 -5.97 -0.19
N LEU A 39 -6.41 -6.26 -0.07
CA LEU A 39 -6.95 -6.99 1.06
C LEU A 39 -6.74 -8.50 0.88
N GLN A 40 -6.34 -9.15 1.96
CA GLN A 40 -6.25 -10.59 2.05
C GLN A 40 -7.40 -11.10 2.91
N PHE A 41 -8.09 -12.14 2.43
CA PHE A 41 -9.20 -12.75 3.12
C PHE A 41 -8.82 -14.15 3.60
N GLN A 42 -9.38 -14.53 4.74
CA GLN A 42 -9.24 -15.87 5.31
C GLN A 42 -10.63 -16.42 5.63
N ASP A 43 -10.79 -17.72 5.43
CA ASP A 43 -11.96 -18.44 5.90
C ASP A 43 -12.00 -18.51 7.42
N LEU A 44 -13.20 -18.64 7.96
CA LEU A 44 -13.41 -18.87 9.38
C LEU A 44 -13.43 -20.39 9.67
N LEU A 45 -13.37 -20.74 10.95
CA LEU A 45 -13.37 -22.11 11.39
C LEU A 45 -14.52 -22.92 10.78
N TYR A 46 -14.24 -24.19 10.48
CA TYR A 46 -15.24 -25.12 10.03
C TYR A 46 -15.89 -25.83 11.20
N GLN A 47 -17.20 -25.99 11.13
CA GLN A 47 -17.92 -26.85 12.05
C GLN A 47 -17.95 -28.26 11.49
N ASN A 48 -17.35 -29.20 12.22
CA ASN A 48 -17.37 -30.61 11.89
C ASN A 48 -18.67 -31.24 12.39
N LEU A 49 -19.56 -31.65 11.50
CA LEU A 49 -20.74 -32.46 11.80
C LEU A 49 -20.41 -33.93 11.85
N VAL A 50 -19.56 -34.37 10.94
CA VAL A 50 -19.01 -35.72 10.91
C VAL A 50 -17.51 -35.62 10.66
N MET A 51 -16.70 -36.22 11.55
CA MET A 51 -15.25 -36.23 11.37
C MET A 51 -14.83 -37.22 10.31
N PRO A 52 -13.90 -36.92 9.41
CA PRO A 52 -13.27 -37.90 8.53
C PRO A 52 -12.60 -38.98 9.38
N GLY A 53 -12.75 -40.22 9.00
CA GLY A 53 -12.17 -41.36 9.75
C GLY A 53 -12.99 -41.82 10.97
N ALA A 54 -14.14 -41.18 11.26
CA ALA A 54 -15.04 -41.68 12.30
C ALA A 54 -15.57 -43.08 11.92
N ALA A 55 -15.68 -43.97 12.90
CA ALA A 55 -16.24 -45.30 12.69
C ALA A 55 -17.73 -45.19 12.35
N ALA A 56 -18.13 -45.57 11.15
CA ALA A 56 -19.54 -45.67 10.74
C ALA A 56 -20.16 -46.96 11.23
N THR A 57 -19.37 -48.06 11.24
CA THR A 57 -19.70 -49.37 11.82
C THR A 57 -18.41 -50.00 12.39
N GLN A 58 -18.51 -51.18 13.04
CA GLN A 58 -17.33 -51.89 13.53
C GLN A 58 -16.29 -52.21 12.43
N GLN A 59 -16.67 -52.16 11.14
CA GLN A 59 -15.82 -52.54 10.01
C GLN A 59 -15.67 -51.51 8.93
N THR A 60 -16.38 -50.35 9.04
CA THR A 60 -16.32 -49.28 8.03
C THR A 60 -16.07 -47.95 8.67
N THR A 61 -15.19 -47.14 8.04
CA THR A 61 -14.89 -45.77 8.44
C THR A 61 -15.47 -44.80 7.43
N VAL A 62 -15.88 -43.63 7.91
CA VAL A 62 -16.34 -42.51 7.06
C VAL A 62 -15.14 -41.95 6.32
N VAL A 63 -15.10 -42.11 5.00
CA VAL A 63 -13.99 -41.67 4.16
C VAL A 63 -13.95 -40.14 4.02
N ALA A 64 -15.13 -39.49 3.93
CA ALA A 64 -15.26 -38.02 3.82
C ALA A 64 -16.12 -37.47 4.95
N GLY A 65 -15.58 -36.57 5.75
CA GLY A 65 -16.31 -35.85 6.79
C GLY A 65 -17.30 -34.82 6.23
N LEU A 66 -18.27 -34.43 7.06
CA LEU A 66 -19.18 -33.33 6.75
C LEU A 66 -18.75 -32.11 7.54
N GLN A 67 -18.20 -31.09 6.84
CA GLN A 67 -17.69 -29.85 7.40
C GLN A 67 -18.44 -28.67 6.80
N ILE A 68 -18.83 -27.70 7.62
CA ILE A 68 -19.52 -26.49 7.18
C ILE A 68 -18.69 -25.28 7.60
N GLY A 69 -18.28 -24.45 6.63
CA GLY A 69 -17.58 -23.19 6.86
C GLY A 69 -18.50 -22.12 7.49
N LEU A 70 -17.95 -21.28 8.34
CA LEU A 70 -18.67 -20.22 9.06
C LEU A 70 -18.53 -18.85 8.41
N GLY A 71 -17.89 -18.75 7.23
CA GLY A 71 -17.77 -17.50 6.49
C GLY A 71 -16.33 -17.07 6.32
N THR A 72 -16.13 -15.76 6.10
CA THR A 72 -14.83 -15.16 5.81
C THR A 72 -14.58 -13.91 6.67
N ARG A 73 -13.31 -13.55 6.83
CA ARG A 73 -12.87 -12.29 7.43
C ARG A 73 -11.74 -11.66 6.61
N ALA A 74 -11.63 -10.34 6.66
CA ALA A 74 -10.40 -9.67 6.23
C ALA A 74 -9.30 -9.95 7.24
N ALA A 75 -8.15 -10.43 6.76
CA ALA A 75 -7.00 -10.81 7.60
C ALA A 75 -5.94 -9.73 7.62
N ALA A 76 -5.62 -9.13 6.46
CA ALA A 76 -4.59 -8.12 6.32
C ALA A 76 -4.87 -7.19 5.14
N SER A 77 -4.28 -6.00 5.20
CA SER A 77 -4.17 -5.07 4.07
C SER A 77 -2.69 -4.93 3.72
N GLU A 78 -2.29 -5.50 2.61
CA GLU A 78 -0.91 -5.52 2.13
C GLU A 78 -0.66 -4.38 1.14
N ILE A 79 0.49 -3.70 1.27
CA ILE A 79 0.96 -2.72 0.29
C ILE A 79 1.68 -3.47 -0.83
N VAL A 80 1.23 -3.28 -2.07
CA VAL A 80 1.87 -3.88 -3.25
C VAL A 80 3.08 -3.05 -3.64
N GLN A 81 4.28 -3.60 -3.50
CA GLN A 81 5.56 -2.91 -3.71
C GLN A 81 6.02 -2.86 -5.18
N MET A 82 5.13 -3.13 -6.12
CA MET A 82 5.46 -2.94 -7.54
C MET A 82 5.70 -1.46 -7.81
N GLN A 83 6.71 -1.17 -8.63
CA GLN A 83 7.01 0.17 -9.08
C GLN A 83 5.94 0.67 -10.04
N GLY A 84 5.56 1.95 -9.92
CA GLY A 84 4.66 2.63 -10.85
C GLY A 84 5.39 3.10 -12.11
N ASP A 85 4.63 3.62 -13.07
CA ASP A 85 5.17 4.21 -14.29
C ASP A 85 5.88 5.54 -13.97
N TYR A 86 6.77 5.94 -14.87
CA TYR A 86 7.53 7.18 -14.74
C TYR A 86 6.90 8.30 -15.56
N SER A 87 6.82 9.49 -14.97
CA SER A 87 6.37 10.72 -15.63
C SER A 87 7.49 11.75 -15.64
N MET A 88 7.95 12.10 -16.83
CA MET A 88 8.95 13.17 -16.99
C MET A 88 8.28 14.52 -16.73
N THR A 89 8.75 15.25 -15.72
CA THR A 89 8.24 16.58 -15.35
C THR A 89 9.18 17.71 -15.77
N GLY A 90 10.46 17.40 -15.91
CA GLY A 90 11.50 18.38 -16.19
C GLY A 90 11.84 19.32 -15.03
N ASN A 91 11.18 19.18 -13.87
CA ASN A 91 11.52 19.92 -12.67
C ASN A 91 12.76 19.32 -11.99
N PRO A 92 13.85 20.07 -11.75
CA PRO A 92 15.08 19.53 -11.18
C PRO A 92 14.94 19.01 -9.74
N LEU A 93 13.88 19.32 -9.04
CA LEU A 93 13.58 18.85 -7.68
C LEU A 93 12.65 17.64 -7.65
N ASP A 94 12.11 17.25 -8.80
CA ASP A 94 11.32 16.02 -8.91
C ASP A 94 12.26 14.84 -9.07
N LEU A 95 12.20 13.91 -8.14
CA LEU A 95 13.09 12.77 -8.04
C LEU A 95 12.31 11.48 -8.04
N THR A 96 12.86 10.46 -8.66
CA THR A 96 12.33 9.10 -8.52
C THR A 96 13.42 8.12 -8.15
N VAL A 97 13.06 7.09 -7.42
CA VAL A 97 13.96 5.98 -7.11
C VAL A 97 13.69 4.85 -8.09
N GLN A 98 14.66 4.50 -8.93
CA GLN A 98 14.60 3.31 -9.78
C GLN A 98 15.04 2.08 -8.98
N GLY A 99 14.10 1.21 -8.66
CA GLY A 99 14.35 0.03 -7.85
C GLY A 99 13.81 0.17 -6.42
N GLN A 100 14.48 -0.48 -5.47
CA GLN A 100 14.04 -0.50 -4.06
C GLN A 100 14.63 0.67 -3.29
N GLY A 101 13.88 1.18 -2.30
CA GLY A 101 14.31 2.25 -1.42
C GLY A 101 13.22 3.30 -1.20
N PHE A 102 13.36 4.07 -0.14
CA PHE A 102 12.48 5.16 0.23
C PHE A 102 13.30 6.39 0.57
N PHE A 103 12.80 7.56 0.25
CA PHE A 103 13.35 8.81 0.76
C PHE A 103 13.03 8.94 2.25
N GLN A 104 13.93 9.57 2.98
CA GLN A 104 13.76 9.86 4.40
C GLN A 104 13.37 11.32 4.58
N VAL A 105 12.40 11.57 5.44
CA VAL A 105 11.94 12.92 5.77
C VAL A 105 11.75 13.03 7.27
N THR A 106 12.07 14.18 7.85
CA THR A 106 11.90 14.41 9.28
C THR A 106 10.55 15.08 9.52
N LEU A 107 9.72 14.44 10.34
CA LEU A 107 8.43 15.00 10.77
C LEU A 107 8.62 16.12 11.80
N PRO A 108 7.63 17.01 11.97
CA PRO A 108 7.66 18.03 13.03
C PRO A 108 7.73 17.44 14.45
N SER A 109 7.36 16.16 14.62
CA SER A 109 7.54 15.41 15.87
C SER A 109 8.99 15.05 16.19
N GLY A 110 9.90 15.18 15.21
CA GLY A 110 11.29 14.70 15.30
C GLY A 110 11.47 13.23 14.91
N GLU A 111 10.40 12.54 14.50
CA GLU A 111 10.49 11.16 13.99
C GLU A 111 10.85 11.17 12.50
N THR A 112 11.65 10.18 12.09
CA THR A 112 11.94 9.95 10.67
C THR A 112 10.79 9.18 10.02
N ALA A 113 10.22 9.76 8.98
CA ALA A 113 9.24 9.09 8.12
C ALA A 113 9.87 8.78 6.76
N TYR A 114 9.26 7.87 6.05
CA TYR A 114 9.74 7.36 4.78
C TYR A 114 8.71 7.63 3.70
N THR A 115 9.16 8.03 2.53
CA THR A 115 8.25 8.31 1.41
C THR A 115 8.81 7.78 0.09
N ARG A 116 7.92 7.45 -0.83
CA ARG A 116 8.26 7.13 -2.20
C ARG A 116 7.96 8.31 -3.15
N SER A 117 7.21 9.29 -2.65
CA SER A 117 6.94 10.51 -3.40
C SER A 117 8.20 11.36 -3.46
N GLY A 118 8.64 11.69 -4.67
CA GLY A 118 9.82 12.52 -4.90
C GLY A 118 9.49 13.94 -5.35
N ALA A 119 8.26 14.42 -5.14
CA ALA A 119 7.90 15.80 -5.41
C ALA A 119 8.42 16.71 -4.28
N PHE A 120 9.64 17.22 -4.45
CA PHE A 120 10.28 18.09 -3.49
C PHE A 120 10.22 19.56 -3.92
N HIS A 121 10.29 20.44 -2.93
CA HIS A 121 10.28 21.89 -3.09
C HIS A 121 11.39 22.52 -2.26
N LEU A 122 11.67 23.79 -2.51
CA LEU A 122 12.56 24.58 -1.65
C LEU A 122 11.73 25.43 -0.69
N ASP A 123 12.14 25.45 0.56
CA ASP A 123 11.62 26.41 1.54
C ASP A 123 12.27 27.79 1.40
N ALA A 124 11.84 28.76 2.21
CA ALA A 124 12.39 30.13 2.19
C ALA A 124 13.88 30.19 2.61
N GLN A 125 14.40 29.15 3.26
CA GLN A 125 15.78 29.00 3.70
C GLN A 125 16.64 28.24 2.69
N GLY A 126 16.04 27.69 1.63
CA GLY A 126 16.71 26.88 0.61
C GLY A 126 16.83 25.40 0.96
N ASN A 127 16.15 24.92 1.98
CA ASN A 127 16.14 23.50 2.31
C ASN A 127 15.20 22.73 1.37
N VAL A 128 15.58 21.52 1.01
CA VAL A 128 14.75 20.61 0.23
C VAL A 128 13.70 19.99 1.16
N VAL A 129 12.43 20.27 0.88
CA VAL A 129 11.28 19.82 1.69
C VAL A 129 10.23 19.13 0.83
N THR A 130 9.38 18.33 1.46
CA THR A 130 8.18 17.78 0.83
C THR A 130 7.13 18.87 0.63
N SER A 131 6.05 18.57 -0.10
CA SER A 131 4.89 19.47 -0.27
C SER A 131 4.24 19.91 1.06
N GLU A 132 4.49 19.18 2.14
CA GLU A 132 4.01 19.47 3.50
C GLU A 132 5.02 20.30 4.34
N GLY A 133 6.18 20.59 3.78
CA GLY A 133 7.24 21.32 4.47
C GLY A 133 8.16 20.46 5.34
N ASN A 134 8.08 19.12 5.24
CA ASN A 134 8.98 18.24 5.97
C ASN A 134 10.33 18.16 5.25
N PRO A 135 11.47 18.46 5.93
CA PRO A 135 12.79 18.39 5.30
C PRO A 135 13.20 16.95 5.01
N ILE A 136 13.93 16.77 3.90
CA ILE A 136 14.57 15.50 3.57
C ILE A 136 15.71 15.22 4.55
N GLU A 137 16.01 13.96 4.81
CA GLU A 137 17.12 13.56 5.64
C GLU A 137 18.14 12.73 4.81
N PRO A 138 19.46 13.07 4.82
CA PRO A 138 20.09 14.24 5.46
C PRO A 138 19.60 15.57 4.89
N SER A 139 19.52 16.60 5.73
CA SER A 139 19.08 17.94 5.29
C SER A 139 20.03 18.53 4.26
N ILE A 140 19.47 18.95 3.12
CA ILE A 140 20.21 19.55 2.01
C ILE A 140 19.73 20.97 1.86
N THR A 141 20.66 21.93 1.96
CA THR A 141 20.37 23.34 1.80
C THR A 141 21.01 23.84 0.50
N ILE A 142 20.19 24.34 -0.40
CA ILE A 142 20.60 24.92 -1.68
C ILE A 142 20.86 26.40 -1.47
N PRO A 143 22.07 26.92 -1.78
CA PRO A 143 22.40 28.33 -1.60
C PRO A 143 21.54 29.22 -2.50
N ASN A 144 21.16 30.36 -1.98
CA ASN A 144 20.42 31.37 -2.74
C ASN A 144 21.22 31.83 -3.96
N GLY A 145 20.57 31.87 -5.12
CA GLY A 145 21.22 32.27 -6.37
C GLY A 145 21.76 31.08 -7.17
N ALA A 146 21.46 29.89 -6.84
CA ALA A 146 21.76 28.70 -7.65
C ALA A 146 21.15 28.83 -9.05
N THR A 147 21.97 28.66 -10.09
CA THR A 147 21.53 28.72 -11.49
C THR A 147 21.04 27.35 -11.98
N SER A 148 21.65 26.28 -11.54
CA SER A 148 21.23 24.91 -11.86
C SER A 148 21.48 23.97 -10.67
N ILE A 149 20.60 23.01 -10.53
CA ILE A 149 20.68 21.92 -9.55
C ILE A 149 20.80 20.63 -10.34
N THR A 150 21.83 19.87 -10.06
CA THR A 150 22.07 18.56 -10.69
C THR A 150 22.17 17.50 -9.61
N ILE A 151 21.36 16.45 -9.74
CA ILE A 151 21.34 15.34 -8.80
C ILE A 151 21.81 14.09 -9.55
N GLY A 152 22.90 13.51 -9.06
CA GLY A 152 23.47 12.30 -9.63
C GLY A 152 22.64 11.07 -9.30
N SER A 153 22.82 10.02 -10.08
CA SER A 153 22.16 8.71 -9.84
C SER A 153 22.61 8.05 -8.52
N ASP A 154 23.73 8.49 -7.96
CA ASP A 154 24.28 8.11 -6.65
C ASP A 154 23.74 8.97 -5.50
N GLY A 155 22.81 9.89 -5.79
CA GLY A 155 22.22 10.80 -4.81
C GLY A 155 23.06 12.03 -4.50
N THR A 156 24.20 12.26 -5.17
CA THR A 156 25.00 13.48 -4.97
C THR A 156 24.26 14.70 -5.51
N VAL A 157 24.09 15.72 -4.68
CA VAL A 157 23.45 16.99 -5.05
C VAL A 157 24.54 18.03 -5.30
N SER A 158 24.61 18.50 -6.53
CA SER A 158 25.56 19.52 -6.98
C SER A 158 24.84 20.75 -7.50
N VAL A 159 25.35 21.91 -7.16
CA VAL A 159 24.73 23.20 -7.49
C VAL A 159 25.74 24.09 -8.20
N THR A 160 25.30 24.76 -9.26
CA THR A 160 26.10 25.77 -9.97
C THR A 160 25.60 27.15 -9.56
N THR A 161 26.51 28.02 -9.10
CA THR A 161 26.21 29.42 -8.76
C THR A 161 26.82 30.36 -9.80
N PRO A 162 26.21 31.55 -10.03
CA PRO A 162 26.77 32.54 -10.94
C PRO A 162 28.19 32.96 -10.51
N GLY A 163 29.15 32.87 -11.46
CA GLY A 163 30.55 33.22 -11.19
C GLY A 163 31.45 32.07 -10.80
N GLN A 164 30.94 30.86 -10.57
CA GLN A 164 31.72 29.65 -10.41
C GLN A 164 31.52 28.73 -11.61
N GLN A 165 32.62 28.30 -12.25
CA GLN A 165 32.57 27.38 -13.39
C GLN A 165 32.44 25.91 -12.97
N ALA A 166 32.73 25.59 -11.71
CA ALA A 166 32.65 24.23 -11.19
C ALA A 166 31.38 24.05 -10.35
N ALA A 167 30.66 22.96 -10.58
CA ALA A 167 29.53 22.57 -9.72
C ALA A 167 30.04 22.23 -8.32
N GLN A 168 29.44 22.81 -7.30
CA GLN A 168 29.75 22.56 -5.89
C GLN A 168 28.81 21.50 -5.35
N GLN A 169 29.34 20.45 -4.76
CA GLN A 169 28.53 19.46 -4.03
C GLN A 169 28.02 20.08 -2.71
N VAL A 170 26.71 20.07 -2.51
CA VAL A 170 26.02 20.64 -1.32
C VAL A 170 25.58 19.54 -0.36
N GLY A 171 25.41 18.30 -0.84
CA GLY A 171 24.99 17.19 -0.01
C GLY A 171 24.83 15.91 -0.82
N SER A 172 24.35 14.87 -0.14
CA SER A 172 23.97 13.60 -0.78
C SER A 172 22.66 13.09 -0.18
N ILE A 173 21.76 12.63 -1.03
CA ILE A 173 20.50 11.99 -0.65
C ILE A 173 20.82 10.53 -0.27
N GLN A 174 20.30 10.09 0.85
CA GLN A 174 20.34 8.71 1.26
C GLN A 174 18.97 8.05 1.10
N LEU A 175 18.98 6.77 0.77
CA LEU A 175 17.77 5.95 0.70
C LEU A 175 17.73 4.96 1.86
N ALA A 176 16.53 4.63 2.28
CA ALA A 176 16.26 3.60 3.27
C ALA A 176 15.67 2.36 2.58
N LEU A 177 16.20 1.20 2.86
CA LEU A 177 15.66 -0.10 2.45
C LEU A 177 15.12 -0.82 3.69
N PHE A 178 13.96 -1.45 3.55
CA PHE A 178 13.37 -2.25 4.60
C PHE A 178 13.36 -3.72 4.22
N PRO A 179 13.70 -4.63 5.15
CA PRO A 179 13.59 -6.07 4.94
C PRO A 179 12.15 -6.50 4.63
N ASN A 180 11.17 -5.88 5.30
CA ASN A 180 9.76 -6.11 5.06
C ASN A 180 9.00 -4.78 4.87
N PRO A 181 8.93 -4.26 3.63
CA PRO A 181 8.22 -3.00 3.36
C PRO A 181 6.70 -3.10 3.60
N GLY A 182 6.12 -4.33 3.57
CA GLY A 182 4.71 -4.55 3.88
C GLY A 182 4.34 -4.28 5.35
N GLY A 183 5.34 -4.30 6.24
CA GLY A 183 5.17 -4.00 7.66
C GLY A 183 5.21 -2.51 8.01
N LEU A 184 5.44 -1.62 7.05
CA LEU A 184 5.43 -0.17 7.27
C LEU A 184 4.03 0.32 7.62
N ASN A 185 3.95 1.24 8.57
CA ASN A 185 2.70 1.89 8.96
C ASN A 185 2.48 3.17 8.14
N SER A 186 1.37 3.24 7.39
CA SER A 186 1.02 4.46 6.64
C SER A 186 0.33 5.46 7.57
N VAL A 187 0.87 6.65 7.64
CA VAL A 187 0.32 7.76 8.44
C VAL A 187 -0.40 8.81 7.61
N GLY A 188 -0.59 8.54 6.33
CA GLY A 188 -1.16 9.49 5.37
C GLY A 188 -0.08 10.33 4.68
N LYS A 189 -0.50 11.21 3.73
CA LYS A 189 0.40 12.13 3.00
C LYS A 189 1.56 11.43 2.28
N ASN A 190 1.37 10.18 1.87
CA ASN A 190 2.39 9.29 1.29
C ASN A 190 3.59 9.03 2.21
N LEU A 191 3.38 9.16 3.54
CA LEU A 191 4.40 8.91 4.55
C LEU A 191 4.18 7.56 5.24
N PHE A 192 5.30 6.89 5.49
CA PHE A 192 5.37 5.62 6.19
C PHE A 192 6.24 5.75 7.42
N LEU A 193 5.85 5.09 8.51
CA LEU A 193 6.69 4.94 9.70
C LEU A 193 7.20 3.52 9.81
N ALA A 194 8.43 3.38 10.27
CA ALA A 194 9.00 2.08 10.58
C ALA A 194 8.26 1.44 11.76
N THR A 195 8.10 0.13 11.72
CA THR A 195 7.52 -0.67 12.80
C THR A 195 8.41 -1.85 13.12
N THR A 196 8.13 -2.53 14.22
CA THR A 196 8.83 -3.78 14.56
C THR A 196 8.63 -4.87 13.50
N ALA A 197 7.53 -4.79 12.72
CA ALA A 197 7.24 -5.74 11.63
C ALA A 197 7.97 -5.40 10.33
N SER A 198 8.32 -4.13 10.10
CA SER A 198 9.13 -3.72 8.93
C SER A 198 10.61 -4.06 9.08
N GLY A 199 11.08 -4.21 10.31
CA GLY A 199 12.49 -4.23 10.67
C GLY A 199 13.13 -2.84 10.65
N ASP A 200 14.41 -2.78 11.03
CA ASP A 200 15.17 -1.54 11.03
C ASP A 200 15.54 -1.12 9.61
N PRO A 201 15.53 0.20 9.30
CA PRO A 201 15.93 0.69 8.00
C PRO A 201 17.42 0.47 7.74
N ILE A 202 17.74 -0.07 6.58
CA ILE A 202 19.11 -0.15 6.08
C ILE A 202 19.34 1.13 5.25
N LEU A 203 20.20 2.01 5.77
CA LEU A 203 20.50 3.29 5.13
C LEU A 203 21.73 3.14 4.23
N GLY A 204 21.64 3.72 3.05
CA GLY A 204 22.77 3.68 2.13
C GLY A 204 22.68 4.71 1.01
N THR A 205 23.75 4.80 0.25
CA THR A 205 23.80 5.63 -0.96
C THR A 205 23.06 4.94 -2.11
N PRO A 206 22.29 5.68 -2.93
CA PRO A 206 21.63 5.13 -4.11
C PRO A 206 22.65 4.42 -5.04
N GLY A 207 22.25 3.28 -5.60
CA GLY A 207 23.13 2.49 -6.48
C GLY A 207 24.28 1.78 -5.78
N GLY A 208 24.34 1.80 -4.45
CA GLY A 208 25.35 1.08 -3.66
C GLY A 208 25.17 -0.44 -3.65
N SER A 209 26.08 -1.14 -2.97
CA SER A 209 26.12 -2.61 -2.89
C SER A 209 24.96 -3.22 -2.07
N GLU A 210 24.16 -2.41 -1.42
CA GLU A 210 23.12 -2.82 -0.47
C GLU A 210 21.76 -3.14 -1.13
N GLY A 211 21.72 -3.18 -2.47
CA GLY A 211 20.48 -3.44 -3.21
C GLY A 211 19.54 -2.26 -3.30
N LEU A 212 20.01 -1.06 -2.92
CA LEU A 212 19.30 0.19 -3.08
C LEU A 212 19.22 0.58 -4.55
N GLY A 213 18.06 1.12 -4.95
CA GLY A 213 17.84 1.68 -6.28
C GLY A 213 18.70 2.91 -6.54
N THR A 214 18.71 3.38 -7.78
CA THR A 214 19.33 4.64 -8.19
C THR A 214 18.31 5.78 -8.19
N ILE A 215 18.79 7.03 -8.12
CA ILE A 215 17.92 8.20 -8.23
C ILE A 215 17.96 8.73 -9.68
N GLU A 216 16.79 9.13 -10.18
CA GLU A 216 16.67 9.82 -11.46
C GLU A 216 16.01 11.19 -11.21
N GLN A 217 16.60 12.23 -11.83
CA GLN A 217 16.17 13.62 -11.69
C GLN A 217 15.19 14.01 -12.81
N GLY A 218 14.24 14.90 -12.50
CA GLY A 218 13.28 15.43 -13.47
C GLY A 218 12.13 14.47 -13.80
N VAL A 219 11.95 13.44 -12.98
CA VAL A 219 10.97 12.37 -13.16
C VAL A 219 10.24 12.12 -11.85
N LEU A 220 8.93 11.88 -11.92
CA LEU A 220 8.13 11.43 -10.79
C LEU A 220 7.63 10.01 -11.02
N GLU A 221 7.62 9.21 -9.98
CA GLU A 221 6.97 7.92 -9.97
C GLU A 221 5.45 8.12 -9.83
N GLN A 222 4.68 7.61 -10.78
CA GLN A 222 3.22 7.60 -10.71
C GLN A 222 2.73 6.49 -9.76
N SER A 223 1.44 6.57 -9.43
CA SER A 223 0.76 5.48 -8.72
C SER A 223 0.87 4.17 -9.50
N ASN A 224 1.08 3.05 -8.80
CA ASN A 224 1.05 1.70 -9.40
C ASN A 224 -0.38 1.14 -9.54
N VAL A 225 -1.40 2.00 -9.47
CA VAL A 225 -2.81 1.65 -9.62
C VAL A 225 -3.20 1.61 -11.10
N ASN A 226 -3.62 0.45 -11.59
CA ASN A 226 -4.24 0.34 -12.90
C ASN A 226 -5.74 0.60 -12.77
N VAL A 227 -6.17 1.76 -13.25
CA VAL A 227 -7.57 2.22 -13.16
C VAL A 227 -8.55 1.22 -13.76
N VAL A 228 -8.22 0.61 -14.91
CA VAL A 228 -9.09 -0.36 -15.58
C VAL A 228 -9.23 -1.64 -14.75
N GLU A 229 -8.11 -2.13 -14.21
CA GLU A 229 -8.12 -3.32 -13.35
C GLU A 229 -8.95 -3.09 -12.08
N GLU A 230 -8.78 -1.94 -11.43
CA GLU A 230 -9.53 -1.58 -10.22
C GLU A 230 -11.04 -1.44 -10.51
N PHE A 231 -11.43 -0.88 -11.67
CA PHE A 231 -12.84 -0.84 -12.07
C PHE A 231 -13.43 -2.23 -12.27
N VAL A 232 -12.71 -3.15 -12.92
CA VAL A 232 -13.16 -4.53 -13.07
C VAL A 232 -13.31 -5.20 -11.71
N GLN A 233 -12.34 -5.02 -10.80
CA GLN A 233 -12.41 -5.54 -9.44
C GLN A 233 -13.59 -4.96 -8.65
N MET A 234 -13.87 -3.67 -8.83
CA MET A 234 -15.03 -3.00 -8.22
C MET A 234 -16.35 -3.64 -8.69
N ILE A 235 -16.51 -3.85 -10.00
CA ILE A 235 -17.71 -4.50 -10.53
C ILE A 235 -17.87 -5.92 -9.98
N LEU A 236 -16.80 -6.69 -9.90
CA LEU A 236 -16.83 -8.05 -9.34
C LEU A 236 -17.20 -8.03 -7.85
N ALA A 237 -16.64 -7.10 -7.07
CA ALA A 237 -16.95 -6.95 -5.66
C ALA A 237 -18.42 -6.53 -5.45
N GLN A 238 -18.93 -5.60 -6.26
CA GLN A 238 -20.35 -5.21 -6.24
C GLN A 238 -21.27 -6.38 -6.57
N ARG A 239 -20.96 -7.18 -7.60
CA ARG A 239 -21.75 -8.36 -7.94
C ARG A 239 -21.73 -9.41 -6.86
N SER A 240 -20.59 -9.61 -6.20
CA SER A 240 -20.47 -10.53 -5.06
C SER A 240 -21.28 -10.04 -3.86
N TYR A 241 -21.27 -8.73 -3.59
CA TYR A 241 -22.12 -8.13 -2.56
C TYR A 241 -23.60 -8.32 -2.85
N GLU A 242 -24.06 -8.05 -4.09
CA GLU A 242 -25.44 -8.28 -4.52
C GLU A 242 -25.85 -9.74 -4.38
N ALA A 243 -24.97 -10.68 -4.74
CA ALA A 243 -25.22 -12.11 -4.59
C ALA A 243 -25.46 -12.50 -3.13
N ASN A 244 -24.60 -12.03 -2.22
CA ASN A 244 -24.77 -12.26 -0.78
C ASN A 244 -26.04 -11.62 -0.23
N SER A 245 -26.41 -10.42 -0.72
CA SER A 245 -27.66 -9.75 -0.34
C SER A 245 -28.91 -10.55 -0.73
N ARG A 246 -28.87 -11.17 -1.93
CA ARG A 246 -29.96 -12.05 -2.39
C ARG A 246 -30.10 -13.30 -1.51
N VAL A 247 -28.99 -13.85 -0.99
CA VAL A 247 -29.03 -14.96 -0.03
C VAL A 247 -29.74 -14.57 1.25
N VAL A 248 -29.47 -13.34 1.76
CA VAL A 248 -30.16 -12.82 2.94
C VAL A 248 -31.66 -12.63 2.67
N GLN A 249 -32.03 -12.05 1.53
CA GLN A 249 -33.44 -11.87 1.13
C GLN A 249 -34.18 -13.21 0.99
N ALA A 250 -33.54 -14.22 0.37
CA ALA A 250 -34.11 -15.55 0.24
C ALA A 250 -34.32 -16.23 1.62
N ALA A 251 -33.36 -16.04 2.54
CA ALA A 251 -33.52 -16.54 3.91
C ALA A 251 -34.66 -15.84 4.64
N ASP A 252 -34.84 -14.54 4.46
CA ASP A 252 -35.92 -13.75 5.04
C ASP A 252 -37.30 -14.22 4.52
N GLN A 253 -37.43 -14.46 3.21
CA GLN A 253 -38.65 -15.02 2.61
C GLN A 253 -38.97 -16.43 3.17
N MET A 254 -37.93 -17.28 3.37
CA MET A 254 -38.13 -18.58 4.01
C MET A 254 -38.66 -18.43 5.45
N PHE A 255 -38.19 -17.45 6.23
CA PHE A 255 -38.70 -17.18 7.57
C PHE A 255 -40.14 -16.71 7.54
N GLN A 256 -40.53 -15.82 6.59
CA GLN A 256 -41.89 -15.36 6.44
C GLN A 256 -42.86 -16.49 6.11
N THR A 257 -42.45 -17.40 5.20
CA THR A 257 -43.25 -18.59 4.86
C THR A 257 -43.40 -19.55 6.05
N LEU A 258 -42.34 -19.76 6.84
CA LEU A 258 -42.44 -20.58 8.05
C LEU A 258 -43.36 -19.97 9.11
N ASN A 259 -43.28 -18.67 9.31
CA ASN A 259 -44.21 -17.96 10.25
C ASN A 259 -45.66 -17.95 9.74
N GLY A 260 -45.89 -17.98 8.43
CA GLY A 260 -47.20 -18.09 7.82
C GLY A 260 -47.82 -19.50 7.93
N LEU A 261 -47.01 -20.55 7.99
CA LEU A 261 -47.47 -21.93 8.16
C LEU A 261 -47.77 -22.30 9.62
N GLY A 262 -47.31 -21.48 10.58
CA GLY A 262 -47.53 -21.68 12.01
C GLY A 262 -48.79 -21.00 12.55
N ARG A 263 -49.61 -20.41 11.69
CA ARG A 263 -50.93 -19.88 11.99
C ARG A 263 -52.00 -20.74 11.32
#